data_5de09c94b9fad43d0484cac77e809579
#
_entry.id   5de09c94b9fad43d0484cac77e809579
#
_cell.length_a   1.000
_cell.length_b   1.000
_cell.length_c   1.000
_cell.angle_alpha   90.00
_cell.angle_beta   90.00
_cell.angle_gamma   90.00
#
_symmetry.space_group_name_H-M   'P 1'
#
loop_
_entity.id
_entity.type
_entity.pdbx_description
1 polymer ?
#
loop_
_entity_poly.entity_id
_entity_poly.type
_entity_poly.pdbx_seq_one_letter_code
_entity_poly.pdbx_strand_id
1 'polypeptide(L)'
;MAGGAMAGAGDSIRALLRAANALLQQRRYHAALAVIKGFRNGAVYGAKIRAPHALVMTFLFKSGSLREKLKSIAQATYAHSRNLAYFVFTYKGLLAAQSRLQGKKIPFHTFLAACIGGWLVFGDNNPINSQIIMYLLSRILFGLSRLAVEKGYIPQPKQDPFPLVAALVWGTVLWLFEYHRETLQPSLQSSMTYLYEDSEVWHDLSDFLIYNKRTDSK
;
A
#
# COMPACT_ATOMS: atom_id res chain seq x y z
N MET A 1 -28.71 -35.24 -31.22
CA MET A 1 -28.83 -33.81 -31.61
C MET A 1 -28.10 -32.84 -30.62
N ALA A 2 -27.37 -33.29 -29.61
CA ALA A 2 -26.66 -32.39 -28.66
C ALA A 2 -25.25 -31.94 -29.11
N GLY A 3 -24.63 -32.60 -30.10
CA GLY A 3 -23.26 -32.26 -30.54
C GLY A 3 -23.11 -31.00 -31.39
N GLY A 4 -24.15 -30.63 -32.11
CA GLY A 4 -24.10 -29.44 -32.98
C GLY A 4 -24.22 -28.09 -32.23
N ALA A 5 -24.94 -28.06 -31.12
CA ALA A 5 -25.14 -26.85 -30.33
C ALA A 5 -23.87 -26.44 -29.53
N MET A 6 -23.10 -27.41 -29.07
CA MET A 6 -21.84 -27.16 -28.34
C MET A 6 -20.71 -26.70 -29.30
N ALA A 7 -20.65 -27.19 -30.51
CA ALA A 7 -19.69 -26.73 -31.55
C ALA A 7 -19.94 -25.27 -31.95
N GLY A 8 -21.20 -24.88 -32.17
CA GLY A 8 -21.56 -23.51 -32.54
C GLY A 8 -21.30 -22.50 -31.41
N ALA A 9 -21.48 -22.88 -30.12
CA ALA A 9 -21.17 -22.04 -28.96
C ALA A 9 -19.66 -21.79 -28.85
N GLY A 10 -18.83 -22.81 -29.09
CA GLY A 10 -17.37 -22.67 -29.09
C GLY A 10 -16.85 -21.73 -30.18
N ASP A 11 -17.42 -21.80 -31.38
CA ASP A 11 -17.02 -20.90 -32.49
C ASP A 11 -17.47 -19.47 -32.25
N SER A 12 -18.64 -19.25 -31.66
CA SER A 12 -19.13 -17.93 -31.29
C SER A 12 -18.25 -17.27 -30.21
N ILE A 13 -17.80 -18.02 -29.22
CA ILE A 13 -16.89 -17.54 -28.18
C ILE A 13 -15.53 -17.18 -28.77
N ARG A 14 -14.99 -18.00 -29.68
CA ARG A 14 -13.73 -17.71 -30.39
C ARG A 14 -13.83 -16.47 -31.28
N ALA A 15 -14.96 -16.26 -31.96
CA ALA A 15 -15.21 -15.06 -32.76
C ALA A 15 -15.27 -13.79 -31.86
N LEU A 16 -15.96 -13.84 -30.72
CA LEU A 16 -16.01 -12.76 -29.75
C LEU A 16 -14.63 -12.42 -29.19
N LEU A 17 -13.84 -13.43 -28.82
CA LEU A 17 -12.47 -13.23 -28.35
C LEU A 17 -11.58 -12.59 -29.40
N ARG A 18 -11.68 -12.99 -30.67
CA ARG A 18 -10.93 -12.36 -31.75
C ARG A 18 -11.34 -10.89 -31.95
N ALA A 19 -12.65 -10.60 -31.95
CA ALA A 19 -13.16 -9.24 -32.04
C ALA A 19 -12.71 -8.36 -30.87
N ALA A 20 -12.77 -8.88 -29.64
CA ALA A 20 -12.28 -8.20 -28.46
C ALA A 20 -10.77 -7.92 -28.55
N ASN A 21 -9.97 -8.91 -28.97
CA ASN A 21 -8.53 -8.74 -29.13
C ASN A 21 -8.21 -7.69 -30.24
N ALA A 22 -8.96 -7.69 -31.33
CA ALA A 22 -8.81 -6.68 -32.39
C ALA A 22 -9.14 -5.27 -31.84
N LEU A 23 -10.18 -5.12 -31.04
CA LEU A 23 -10.53 -3.85 -30.36
C LEU A 23 -9.39 -3.37 -29.44
N LEU A 24 -8.81 -4.28 -28.65
CA LEU A 24 -7.72 -3.96 -27.72
C LEU A 24 -6.45 -3.49 -28.43
N GLN A 25 -6.24 -3.89 -29.69
CA GLN A 25 -5.10 -3.49 -30.52
C GLN A 25 -5.28 -2.12 -31.21
N GLN A 26 -6.47 -1.53 -31.17
CA GLN A 26 -6.71 -0.26 -31.83
C GLN A 26 -6.07 0.91 -31.10
N ARG A 27 -5.18 1.64 -31.75
CA ARG A 27 -4.49 2.83 -31.21
C ARG A 27 -5.45 3.92 -30.71
N ARG A 28 -6.62 4.05 -31.31
CA ARG A 28 -7.67 5.02 -30.96
C ARG A 28 -8.12 4.87 -29.50
N TYR A 29 -8.22 3.64 -29.00
CA TYR A 29 -8.72 3.36 -27.65
C TYR A 29 -7.60 3.12 -26.63
N HIS A 30 -6.33 3.17 -27.05
CA HIS A 30 -5.19 2.82 -26.21
C HIS A 30 -5.17 3.60 -24.90
N ALA A 31 -5.43 4.92 -24.90
CA ALA A 31 -5.43 5.73 -23.67
C ALA A 31 -6.54 5.32 -22.70
N ALA A 32 -7.77 5.10 -23.21
CA ALA A 32 -8.90 4.65 -22.39
C ALA A 32 -8.68 3.24 -21.85
N LEU A 33 -8.22 2.32 -22.69
CA LEU A 33 -7.89 0.95 -22.30
C LEU A 33 -6.75 0.91 -21.27
N ALA A 34 -5.77 1.80 -21.39
CA ALA A 34 -4.70 1.92 -20.41
C ALA A 34 -5.19 2.40 -19.03
N VAL A 35 -6.22 3.25 -18.98
CA VAL A 35 -6.88 3.66 -17.73
C VAL A 35 -7.61 2.48 -17.08
N ILE A 36 -8.41 1.74 -17.88
CA ILE A 36 -9.15 0.55 -17.42
C ILE A 36 -8.19 -0.54 -16.92
N LYS A 37 -7.15 -0.83 -17.70
CA LYS A 37 -6.11 -1.78 -17.29
C LYS A 37 -5.38 -1.32 -16.02
N GLY A 38 -5.15 -0.02 -15.88
CA GLY A 38 -4.60 0.58 -14.67
C GLY A 38 -5.49 0.37 -13.45
N PHE A 39 -6.80 0.61 -13.57
CA PHE A 39 -7.78 0.33 -12.53
C PHE A 39 -7.73 -1.13 -12.07
N ARG A 40 -7.79 -2.07 -13.00
CA ARG A 40 -7.66 -3.51 -12.71
C ARG A 40 -6.32 -3.83 -12.01
N ASN A 41 -5.21 -3.26 -12.49
CA ASN A 41 -3.91 -3.49 -11.89
C ASN A 41 -3.84 -2.94 -10.46
N GLY A 42 -4.41 -1.76 -10.21
CA GLY A 42 -4.55 -1.19 -8.86
C GLY A 42 -5.32 -2.11 -7.92
N ALA A 43 -6.46 -2.64 -8.38
CA ALA A 43 -7.26 -3.58 -7.59
C ALA A 43 -6.49 -4.86 -7.24
N VAL A 44 -5.87 -5.50 -8.23
CA VAL A 44 -5.11 -6.75 -8.04
C VAL A 44 -3.88 -6.54 -7.16
N TYR A 45 -3.14 -5.45 -7.38
CA TYR A 45 -1.95 -5.15 -6.59
C TYR A 45 -2.31 -4.84 -5.13
N GLY A 46 -3.37 -4.05 -4.91
CA GLY A 46 -3.89 -3.77 -3.59
C GLY A 46 -4.29 -5.04 -2.82
N ALA A 47 -4.97 -5.97 -3.51
CA ALA A 47 -5.32 -7.27 -2.92
C ALA A 47 -4.08 -8.08 -2.54
N LYS A 48 -3.11 -8.19 -3.45
CA LYS A 48 -1.87 -8.97 -3.25
C LYS A 48 -1.05 -8.48 -2.05
N ILE A 49 -1.02 -7.17 -1.82
CA ILE A 49 -0.28 -6.58 -0.68
C ILE A 49 -1.10 -6.68 0.61
N ARG A 50 -2.37 -6.28 0.56
CA ARG A 50 -3.16 -6.16 1.77
C ARG A 50 -3.62 -7.49 2.35
N ALA A 51 -3.95 -8.48 1.54
CA ALA A 51 -4.45 -9.75 2.04
C ALA A 51 -3.45 -10.48 2.96
N PRO A 52 -2.17 -10.69 2.59
CA PRO A 52 -1.20 -11.32 3.49
C PRO A 52 -0.95 -10.49 4.75
N HIS A 53 -0.80 -9.18 4.62
CA HIS A 53 -0.60 -8.29 5.76
C HIS A 53 -1.80 -8.32 6.72
N ALA A 54 -3.03 -8.20 6.21
CA ALA A 54 -4.23 -8.24 7.02
C ALA A 54 -4.41 -9.61 7.71
N LEU A 55 -4.05 -10.70 7.03
CA LEU A 55 -4.07 -12.05 7.59
C LEU A 55 -3.14 -12.14 8.80
N VAL A 56 -1.87 -11.80 8.63
CA VAL A 56 -0.88 -11.86 9.71
C VAL A 56 -1.32 -10.97 10.89
N MET A 57 -1.62 -9.71 10.65
CA MET A 57 -2.00 -8.77 11.72
C MET A 57 -3.29 -9.17 12.43
N THR A 58 -4.26 -9.73 11.71
CA THR A 58 -5.52 -10.17 12.34
C THR A 58 -5.32 -11.40 13.20
N PHE A 59 -4.51 -12.36 12.78
CA PHE A 59 -4.29 -13.57 13.57
C PHE A 59 -3.37 -13.35 14.77
N LEU A 60 -2.39 -12.45 14.66
CA LEU A 60 -1.48 -12.14 15.77
C LEU A 60 -2.10 -11.22 16.83
N PHE A 61 -2.88 -10.22 16.41
CA PHE A 61 -3.26 -9.12 17.32
C PHE A 61 -4.76 -8.98 17.57
N LYS A 62 -5.63 -9.69 16.83
CA LYS A 62 -7.08 -9.62 17.05
C LYS A 62 -7.60 -10.87 17.75
N SER A 63 -8.33 -10.67 18.85
CA SER A 63 -9.21 -11.67 19.45
C SER A 63 -10.51 -11.81 18.65
N GLY A 64 -11.26 -12.89 18.85
CA GLY A 64 -12.56 -13.14 18.23
C GLY A 64 -12.62 -14.43 17.44
N SER A 65 -13.82 -14.74 16.93
CA SER A 65 -14.10 -15.95 16.17
C SER A 65 -13.38 -15.96 14.81
N LEU A 66 -13.14 -17.16 14.26
CA LEU A 66 -12.53 -17.30 12.94
C LEU A 66 -13.31 -16.56 11.85
N ARG A 67 -14.66 -16.60 11.94
CA ARG A 67 -15.53 -15.90 10.99
C ARG A 67 -15.34 -14.39 11.02
N GLU A 68 -15.22 -13.80 12.20
CA GLU A 68 -14.97 -12.35 12.37
C GLU A 68 -13.59 -11.97 11.85
N LYS A 69 -12.58 -12.79 12.12
CA LYS A 69 -11.23 -12.61 11.61
C LYS A 69 -11.19 -12.62 10.08
N LEU A 70 -11.81 -13.61 9.45
CA LEU A 70 -11.88 -13.72 7.98
C LEU A 70 -12.66 -12.54 7.36
N LYS A 71 -13.78 -12.12 7.98
CA LYS A 71 -14.54 -10.95 7.55
C LYS A 71 -13.68 -9.67 7.61
N SER A 72 -12.94 -9.49 8.69
CA SER A 72 -12.04 -8.33 8.86
C SER A 72 -10.94 -8.30 7.80
N ILE A 73 -10.33 -9.46 7.49
CA ILE A 73 -9.31 -9.59 6.44
C ILE A 73 -9.91 -9.23 5.07
N ALA A 74 -11.07 -9.80 4.74
CA ALA A 74 -11.75 -9.54 3.46
C ALA A 74 -12.12 -8.06 3.31
N GLN A 75 -12.68 -7.43 4.35
CA GLN A 75 -13.03 -6.02 4.34
C GLN A 75 -11.81 -5.11 4.17
N ALA A 76 -10.73 -5.36 4.91
CA ALA A 76 -9.49 -4.59 4.80
C ALA A 76 -8.86 -4.73 3.41
N THR A 77 -8.84 -5.95 2.87
CA THR A 77 -8.33 -6.24 1.53
C THR A 77 -9.15 -5.54 0.45
N TYR A 78 -10.48 -5.64 0.53
CA TYR A 78 -11.39 -4.99 -0.42
C TYR A 78 -11.24 -3.47 -0.39
N ALA A 79 -11.26 -2.86 0.81
CA ALA A 79 -11.13 -1.41 0.95
C ALA A 79 -9.83 -0.88 0.34
N HIS A 80 -8.70 -1.53 0.63
CA HIS A 80 -7.41 -1.14 0.10
C HIS A 80 -7.32 -1.34 -1.43
N SER A 81 -7.80 -2.47 -1.93
CA SER A 81 -7.85 -2.78 -3.38
C SER A 81 -8.68 -1.76 -4.14
N ARG A 82 -9.86 -1.44 -3.63
CA ARG A 82 -10.77 -0.44 -4.19
C ARG A 82 -10.10 0.94 -4.24
N ASN A 83 -9.53 1.38 -3.13
CA ASN A 83 -8.90 2.69 -3.05
C ASN A 83 -7.73 2.80 -4.03
N LEU A 84 -6.87 1.78 -4.09
CA LEU A 84 -5.75 1.80 -5.04
C LEU A 84 -6.21 1.75 -6.50
N ALA A 85 -7.28 1.02 -6.81
CA ALA A 85 -7.89 1.02 -8.14
C ALA A 85 -8.41 2.40 -8.53
N TYR A 86 -9.14 3.09 -7.64
CA TYR A 86 -9.63 4.45 -7.87
C TYR A 86 -8.49 5.46 -7.99
N PHE A 87 -7.46 5.34 -7.18
CA PHE A 87 -6.28 6.21 -7.31
C PHE A 87 -5.64 6.08 -8.70
N VAL A 88 -5.36 4.86 -9.15
CA VAL A 88 -4.75 4.62 -10.46
C VAL A 88 -5.67 5.09 -11.60
N PHE A 89 -6.99 4.87 -11.46
CA PHE A 89 -7.98 5.36 -12.43
C PHE A 89 -7.96 6.88 -12.53
N THR A 90 -8.06 7.58 -11.41
CA THR A 90 -8.05 9.05 -11.34
C THR A 90 -6.74 9.60 -11.89
N TYR A 91 -5.61 9.10 -11.44
CA TYR A 91 -4.29 9.51 -11.89
C TYR A 91 -4.11 9.36 -13.40
N LYS A 92 -4.37 8.17 -13.93
CA LYS A 92 -4.21 7.90 -15.36
C LYS A 92 -5.25 8.63 -16.21
N GLY A 93 -6.47 8.76 -15.71
CA GLY A 93 -7.54 9.51 -16.38
C GLY A 93 -7.21 10.98 -16.52
N LEU A 94 -6.81 11.63 -15.42
CA LEU A 94 -6.39 13.02 -15.43
C LEU A 94 -5.16 13.25 -16.31
N LEU A 95 -4.17 12.36 -16.22
CA LEU A 95 -2.97 12.46 -17.06
C LEU A 95 -3.29 12.34 -18.55
N ALA A 96 -4.20 11.44 -18.92
CA ALA A 96 -4.67 11.30 -20.29
C ALA A 96 -5.44 12.53 -20.76
N ALA A 97 -6.31 13.10 -19.92
CA ALA A 97 -7.05 14.32 -20.22
C ALA A 97 -6.12 15.53 -20.40
N GLN A 98 -5.22 15.75 -19.45
CA GLN A 98 -4.25 16.85 -19.54
C GLN A 98 -3.35 16.76 -20.78
N SER A 99 -2.88 15.55 -21.11
CA SER A 99 -2.07 15.32 -22.31
C SER A 99 -2.81 15.59 -23.61
N ARG A 100 -4.13 15.33 -23.63
CA ARG A 100 -4.98 15.65 -24.79
C ARG A 100 -5.20 17.15 -24.93
N LEU A 101 -5.44 17.85 -23.84
CA LEU A 101 -5.69 19.30 -23.84
C LEU A 101 -4.44 20.11 -24.25
N GLN A 102 -3.27 19.70 -23.83
CA GLN A 102 -2.02 20.44 -24.08
C GLN A 102 -1.16 19.86 -25.19
N GLY A 103 -1.56 18.75 -25.80
CA GLY A 103 -0.81 18.09 -26.89
C GLY A 103 0.53 17.46 -26.48
N LYS A 104 0.99 17.65 -25.24
CA LYS A 104 2.26 17.13 -24.72
C LYS A 104 2.15 16.73 -23.24
N LYS A 105 3.04 15.82 -22.82
CA LYS A 105 3.20 15.47 -21.40
C LYS A 105 4.22 16.41 -20.76
N ILE A 106 3.84 17.04 -19.65
CA ILE A 106 4.70 17.89 -18.85
C ILE A 106 4.87 17.24 -17.47
N PRO A 107 6.05 17.30 -16.83
CA PRO A 107 6.27 16.73 -15.49
C PRO A 107 5.26 17.22 -14.45
N PHE A 108 4.86 18.48 -14.52
CA PHE A 108 3.84 19.06 -13.64
C PHE A 108 2.47 18.37 -13.73
N HIS A 109 2.08 17.85 -14.91
CA HIS A 109 0.82 17.09 -15.05
C HIS A 109 0.82 15.83 -14.19
N THR A 110 1.95 15.15 -14.12
CA THR A 110 2.13 13.95 -13.28
C THR A 110 1.95 14.29 -11.81
N PHE A 111 2.58 15.36 -11.36
CA PHE A 111 2.47 15.83 -9.99
C PHE A 111 1.03 16.24 -9.65
N LEU A 112 0.42 17.09 -10.46
CA LEU A 112 -0.95 17.57 -10.22
C LEU A 112 -1.99 16.43 -10.24
N ALA A 113 -1.91 15.52 -11.21
CA ALA A 113 -2.80 14.37 -11.29
C ALA A 113 -2.66 13.44 -10.07
N ALA A 114 -1.43 13.25 -9.58
CA ALA A 114 -1.17 12.46 -8.38
C ALA A 114 -1.67 13.16 -7.11
N CYS A 115 -1.50 14.49 -6.99
CA CYS A 115 -2.04 15.27 -5.87
C CYS A 115 -3.56 15.17 -5.80
N ILE A 116 -4.25 15.37 -6.92
CA ILE A 116 -5.72 15.26 -6.97
C ILE A 116 -6.16 13.84 -6.61
N GLY A 117 -5.53 12.82 -7.18
CA GLY A 117 -5.85 11.42 -6.87
C GLY A 117 -5.56 11.06 -5.41
N GLY A 118 -4.46 11.54 -4.85
CA GLY A 118 -4.10 11.38 -3.45
C GLY A 118 -5.13 12.00 -2.49
N TRP A 119 -5.51 13.24 -2.77
CA TRP A 119 -6.54 13.95 -2.01
C TRP A 119 -7.88 13.21 -2.02
N LEU A 120 -8.36 12.83 -3.21
CA LEU A 120 -9.68 12.20 -3.37
C LEU A 120 -9.77 10.79 -2.76
N VAL A 121 -8.67 10.05 -2.77
CA VAL A 121 -8.70 8.62 -2.40
C VAL A 121 -8.08 8.34 -1.04
N PHE A 122 -7.03 9.05 -0.68
CA PHE A 122 -6.26 8.84 0.56
C PHE A 122 -6.31 10.04 1.52
N GLY A 123 -7.13 11.07 1.23
CA GLY A 123 -7.23 12.26 2.05
C GLY A 123 -7.88 12.05 3.42
N ASP A 124 -8.66 10.99 3.60
CA ASP A 124 -9.25 10.65 4.89
C ASP A 124 -8.17 10.21 5.89
N ASN A 125 -8.12 10.86 7.06
CA ASN A 125 -7.23 10.49 8.13
C ASN A 125 -7.77 9.26 8.88
N ASN A 126 -7.32 8.09 8.47
CA ASN A 126 -7.60 6.82 9.12
C ASN A 126 -6.31 5.99 9.27
N PRO A 127 -6.26 4.99 10.17
CA PRO A 127 -5.04 4.23 10.44
C PRO A 127 -4.40 3.58 9.21
N ILE A 128 -5.20 3.18 8.21
CA ILE A 128 -4.69 2.54 6.99
C ILE A 128 -4.04 3.58 6.07
N ASN A 129 -4.72 4.69 5.81
CA ASN A 129 -4.19 5.76 4.96
C ASN A 129 -2.95 6.39 5.60
N SER A 130 -2.98 6.61 6.92
CA SER A 130 -1.83 7.12 7.67
C SER A 130 -0.60 6.21 7.50
N GLN A 131 -0.74 4.89 7.64
CA GLN A 131 0.35 3.94 7.41
C GLN A 131 0.89 4.00 5.98
N ILE A 132 0.01 4.13 4.98
CA ILE A 132 0.41 4.25 3.57
C ILE A 132 1.22 5.53 3.35
N ILE A 133 0.72 6.66 3.86
CA ILE A 133 1.38 7.96 3.71
C ILE A 133 2.76 7.97 4.40
N MET A 134 2.86 7.43 5.62
CA MET A 134 4.14 7.33 6.32
C MET A 134 5.14 6.43 5.59
N TYR A 135 4.67 5.29 5.04
CA TYR A 135 5.50 4.43 4.20
C TYR A 135 6.01 5.16 2.94
N LEU A 136 5.12 5.85 2.23
CA LEU A 136 5.49 6.62 1.04
C LEU A 136 6.43 7.77 1.40
N LEU A 137 6.19 8.48 2.50
CA LEU A 137 7.05 9.58 2.97
C LEU A 137 8.48 9.10 3.20
N SER A 138 8.66 7.95 3.85
CA SER A 138 10.01 7.38 4.04
C SER A 138 10.70 7.11 2.71
N ARG A 139 9.99 6.55 1.71
CA ARG A 139 10.54 6.30 0.37
C ARG A 139 10.88 7.59 -0.39
N ILE A 140 10.04 8.61 -0.24
CA ILE A 140 10.27 9.93 -0.83
C ILE A 140 11.53 10.56 -0.24
N LEU A 141 11.72 10.54 1.08
CA LEU A 141 12.90 11.11 1.74
C LEU A 141 14.19 10.45 1.22
N PHE A 142 14.23 9.12 1.15
CA PHE A 142 15.36 8.40 0.55
C PHE A 142 15.53 8.70 -0.94
N GLY A 143 14.44 8.80 -1.70
CA GLY A 143 14.48 9.16 -3.12
C GLY A 143 15.04 10.56 -3.34
N LEU A 144 14.58 11.54 -2.57
CA LEU A 144 15.06 12.93 -2.63
C LEU A 144 16.52 13.06 -2.22
N SER A 145 16.97 12.30 -1.20
CA SER A 145 18.38 12.28 -0.80
C SER A 145 19.28 11.80 -1.93
N ARG A 146 18.89 10.72 -2.61
CA ARG A 146 19.63 10.21 -3.79
C ARG A 146 19.62 11.21 -4.94
N LEU A 147 18.46 11.82 -5.22
CA LEU A 147 18.34 12.84 -6.26
C LEU A 147 19.22 14.06 -5.96
N ALA A 148 19.31 14.48 -4.70
CA ALA A 148 20.16 15.59 -4.29
C ALA A 148 21.64 15.30 -4.53
N VAL A 149 22.10 14.07 -4.29
CA VAL A 149 23.45 13.63 -4.62
C VAL A 149 23.66 13.58 -6.14
N GLU A 150 22.72 13.00 -6.89
CA GLU A 150 22.78 12.92 -8.36
C GLU A 150 22.84 14.30 -9.02
N LYS A 151 22.10 15.27 -8.48
CA LYS A 151 22.12 16.67 -8.95
C LYS A 151 23.30 17.51 -8.44
N GLY A 152 24.16 16.95 -7.59
CA GLY A 152 25.34 17.62 -7.05
C GLY A 152 25.02 18.64 -5.93
N TYR A 153 23.79 18.66 -5.39
CA TYR A 153 23.46 19.49 -4.22
C TYR A 153 24.12 18.98 -2.93
N ILE A 154 24.37 17.68 -2.84
CA ILE A 154 25.05 17.03 -1.73
C ILE A 154 26.22 16.25 -2.33
N PRO A 155 27.46 16.37 -1.76
CA PRO A 155 28.59 15.60 -2.24
C PRO A 155 28.33 14.11 -2.03
N GLN A 156 28.82 13.29 -2.95
CA GLN A 156 28.70 11.84 -2.83
C GLN A 156 29.42 11.37 -1.56
N PRO A 157 28.74 10.65 -0.66
CA PRO A 157 29.36 10.13 0.55
C PRO A 157 30.53 9.20 0.22
N LYS A 158 31.68 9.37 0.89
CA LYS A 158 32.82 8.48 0.75
C LYS A 158 32.61 7.12 1.40
N GLN A 159 31.72 7.05 2.38
CA GLN A 159 31.33 5.84 3.11
C GLN A 159 29.81 5.67 3.04
N ASP A 160 29.32 4.46 3.21
CA ASP A 160 27.88 4.21 3.30
C ASP A 160 27.27 4.98 4.49
N PRO A 161 26.34 5.90 4.27
CA PRO A 161 25.69 6.66 5.34
C PRO A 161 24.65 5.84 6.11
N PHE A 162 24.30 4.65 5.66
CA PHE A 162 23.21 3.85 6.22
C PHE A 162 23.38 3.53 7.72
N PRO A 163 24.57 3.14 8.22
CA PRO A 163 24.72 2.87 9.66
C PRO A 163 24.45 4.09 10.53
N LEU A 164 24.87 5.28 10.10
CA LEU A 164 24.60 6.52 10.82
C LEU A 164 23.09 6.85 10.81
N VAL A 165 22.45 6.73 9.64
CA VAL A 165 21.00 6.94 9.51
C VAL A 165 20.23 5.96 10.40
N ALA A 166 20.61 4.68 10.40
CA ALA A 166 20.00 3.67 11.27
C ALA A 166 20.14 4.01 12.75
N ALA A 167 21.32 4.41 13.19
CA ALA A 167 21.57 4.80 14.58
C ALA A 167 20.72 5.99 14.99
N LEU A 168 20.63 7.02 14.16
CA LEU A 168 19.80 8.21 14.42
C LEU A 168 18.30 7.88 14.47
N VAL A 169 17.82 7.05 13.54
CA VAL A 169 16.40 6.64 13.51
C VAL A 169 16.05 5.81 14.75
N TRP A 170 16.86 4.83 15.11
CA TRP A 170 16.62 4.00 16.29
C TRP A 170 16.75 4.82 17.58
N GLY A 171 17.76 5.66 17.70
CA GLY A 171 17.92 6.55 18.85
C GLY A 171 16.74 7.48 19.02
N THR A 172 16.29 8.12 17.95
CA THR A 172 15.16 9.04 17.98
C THR A 172 13.86 8.35 18.34
N VAL A 173 13.56 7.20 17.74
CA VAL A 173 12.29 6.52 17.99
C VAL A 173 12.20 5.96 19.41
N LEU A 174 13.30 5.44 19.96
CA LEU A 174 13.34 4.99 21.35
C LEU A 174 13.26 6.16 22.34
N TRP A 175 13.92 7.28 22.06
CA TRP A 175 13.79 8.49 22.84
C TRP A 175 12.35 9.03 22.84
N LEU A 176 11.67 9.05 21.68
CA LEU A 176 10.25 9.42 21.62
C LEU A 176 9.37 8.44 22.40
N PHE A 177 9.65 7.15 22.31
CA PHE A 177 8.89 6.13 23.04
C PHE A 177 9.00 6.32 24.56
N GLU A 178 10.17 6.66 25.06
CA GLU A 178 10.42 6.85 26.48
C GLU A 178 9.82 8.15 27.03
N TYR A 179 9.99 9.27 26.31
CA TYR A 179 9.69 10.61 26.84
C TYR A 179 8.48 11.29 26.20
N HIS A 180 8.06 10.87 25.01
CA HIS A 180 6.99 11.51 24.23
C HIS A 180 6.12 10.48 23.50
N ARG A 181 5.75 9.44 24.20
CA ARG A 181 5.06 8.25 23.68
C ARG A 181 3.79 8.59 22.91
N GLU A 182 3.04 9.57 23.38
CA GLU A 182 1.78 10.02 22.75
C GLU A 182 1.95 10.58 21.33
N THR A 183 3.16 10.96 20.95
CA THR A 183 3.48 11.44 19.61
C THR A 183 3.66 10.32 18.59
N LEU A 184 3.91 9.10 19.07
CA LEU A 184 4.13 7.94 18.22
C LEU A 184 2.79 7.33 17.77
N GLN A 185 2.82 6.72 16.59
CA GLN A 185 1.67 6.02 16.05
C GLN A 185 1.26 4.84 16.96
N PRO A 186 -0.05 4.65 17.28
CA PRO A 186 -0.49 3.64 18.26
C PRO A 186 -0.01 2.22 17.98
N SER A 187 0.09 1.82 16.70
CA SER A 187 0.62 0.51 16.31
C SER A 187 2.10 0.34 16.64
N LEU A 188 2.87 1.42 16.52
CA LEU A 188 4.30 1.43 16.88
C LEU A 188 4.46 1.41 18.39
N GLN A 189 3.68 2.21 19.13
CA GLN A 189 3.67 2.18 20.59
C GLN A 189 3.42 0.76 21.12
N SER A 190 2.36 0.09 20.62
CA SER A 190 2.03 -1.28 21.04
C SER A 190 3.15 -2.27 20.77
N SER A 191 3.85 -2.13 19.65
CA SER A 191 4.98 -2.99 19.32
C SER A 191 6.17 -2.74 20.24
N MET A 192 6.45 -1.48 20.57
CA MET A 192 7.56 -1.10 21.44
C MET A 192 7.28 -1.48 22.90
N THR A 193 6.04 -1.31 23.38
CA THR A 193 5.60 -1.81 24.68
C THR A 193 5.84 -3.31 24.79
N TYR A 194 5.41 -4.08 23.78
CA TYR A 194 5.65 -5.53 23.76
C TYR A 194 7.14 -5.90 23.81
N LEU A 195 7.98 -5.15 23.10
CA LEU A 195 9.41 -5.47 23.00
C LEU A 195 10.20 -5.03 24.26
N TYR A 196 9.89 -3.87 24.81
CA TYR A 196 10.75 -3.20 25.79
C TYR A 196 10.15 -3.14 27.21
N GLU A 197 8.82 -3.06 27.34
CA GLU A 197 8.17 -2.99 28.67
C GLU A 197 7.64 -4.35 29.11
N ASP A 198 6.90 -5.06 28.24
CA ASP A 198 6.37 -6.38 28.60
C ASP A 198 7.50 -7.39 28.86
N SER A 199 8.70 -7.16 28.35
CA SER A 199 9.89 -7.98 28.58
C SER A 199 10.52 -7.78 29.98
N GLU A 200 10.12 -6.76 30.71
CA GLU A 200 10.61 -6.50 32.08
C GLU A 200 9.77 -7.19 33.16
N VAL A 201 8.64 -7.79 32.78
CA VAL A 201 7.68 -8.38 33.72
C VAL A 201 7.48 -9.86 33.43
N TRP A 202 7.73 -10.72 34.41
CA TRP A 202 7.44 -12.16 34.31
C TRP A 202 7.08 -12.70 35.72
N HIS A 203 6.25 -13.74 35.76
CA HIS A 203 5.76 -14.36 37.00
C HIS A 203 6.17 -15.83 37.11
N ASP A 204 6.35 -16.51 35.99
CA ASP A 204 6.71 -17.92 35.93
C ASP A 204 7.55 -18.24 34.66
N LEU A 205 8.11 -19.46 34.62
CA LEU A 205 8.96 -19.89 33.50
C LEU A 205 8.21 -19.89 32.16
N SER A 206 6.90 -20.16 32.15
CA SER A 206 6.11 -20.15 30.91
C SER A 206 5.86 -18.73 30.41
N ASP A 207 5.65 -17.79 31.31
CA ASP A 207 5.54 -16.37 31.04
C ASP A 207 6.88 -15.79 30.52
N PHE A 208 7.97 -16.20 31.12
CA PHE A 208 9.30 -15.78 30.71
C PHE A 208 9.73 -16.31 29.34
N LEU A 209 9.34 -17.53 28.94
CA LEU A 209 9.84 -18.17 27.72
C LEU A 209 8.83 -18.20 26.57
N ILE A 210 7.53 -18.25 26.85
CA ILE A 210 6.51 -18.59 25.84
C ILE A 210 5.43 -17.52 25.71
N TYR A 211 4.91 -17.00 26.81
CA TYR A 211 3.78 -16.07 26.83
C TYR A 211 4.15 -14.77 27.55
N ASN A 212 3.73 -13.63 26.99
CA ASN A 212 3.67 -12.39 27.77
C ASN A 212 2.30 -12.31 28.43
N LYS A 213 2.21 -12.62 29.71
CA LYS A 213 1.00 -12.37 30.51
C LYS A 213 0.98 -10.87 30.84
N ARG A 214 0.18 -10.10 30.09
CA ARG A 214 -0.07 -8.71 30.48
C ARG A 214 -0.70 -8.70 31.86
N THR A 215 -0.05 -8.05 32.79
CA THR A 215 -0.70 -7.66 34.05
C THR A 215 -1.75 -6.64 33.65
N ASP A 216 -3.04 -7.01 33.75
CA ASP A 216 -4.12 -6.04 33.54
C ASP A 216 -3.86 -4.89 34.51
N SER A 217 -3.44 -3.75 33.96
CA SER A 217 -3.35 -2.51 34.70
C SER A 217 -4.76 -2.14 35.16
N LYS A 218 -5.00 -2.26 36.48
CA LYS A 218 -6.21 -1.75 37.12
C LYS A 218 -6.38 -0.25 36.83
#